data_88d876b00cf3f89764796732a8bed465
#
_entry.id   88d876b00cf3f89764796732a8bed465
#
_cell.length_a   1.000
_cell.length_b   1.000
_cell.length_c   1.000
_cell.angle_alpha   90.00
_cell.angle_beta   90.00
_cell.angle_gamma   90.00
#
_symmetry.space_group_name_H-M   'P 1'
#
loop_
_entity.id
_entity.type
_entity.pdbx_description
1 polymer ?
#
loop_
_entity_poly.entity_id
_entity_poly.type
_entity_poly.pdbx_seq_one_letter_code
_entity_poly.pdbx_strand_id
1 'polypeptide(L)'
;DLPAQELTGGDEPLESLGAAGTRVACVTGRWLDNVWDFITMLSPLLREDIEALGPTLECSMPAEAIRLGRGDVFVEHGATVEPAVCFDTTDGPILIRAGATVRAFTRLVGPCAIAAGATVVGERVSGCSIGEMCIAHGELSETVMLGHANKSHDGFVGHSYLGRWVNLGAGTITSNLKNTYGTVHLWTPSGMRDTGQTKLGAFLGDHAKTGIGTRLTTGTVVGAGSNLYGSTMPPKCVAPFSWGEGSALGVYRLDGFLETARRAMERRGVALSDGARRQLAAAYALRLDES
;
A
#
# COMPACT_ATOMS: atom_id res chain seq x y z
N ASP A 1 -26.17 11.49 2.85
CA ASP A 1 -25.14 12.52 2.61
C ASP A 1 -25.10 13.44 3.82
N LEU A 2 -24.25 13.13 4.80
CA LEU A 2 -23.97 14.04 5.91
C LEU A 2 -22.97 15.10 5.44
N PRO A 3 -23.16 16.39 5.79
CA PRO A 3 -22.18 17.43 5.47
C PRO A 3 -20.82 17.07 6.07
N ALA A 4 -19.75 17.25 5.32
CA ALA A 4 -18.38 16.95 5.76
C ALA A 4 -17.98 17.64 7.08
N GLN A 5 -18.67 18.72 7.46
CA GLN A 5 -18.47 19.44 8.71
C GLN A 5 -18.96 18.67 9.94
N GLU A 6 -19.93 17.77 9.81
CA GLU A 6 -20.44 16.96 10.91
C GLU A 6 -19.55 15.74 11.23
N LEU A 7 -18.69 15.34 10.28
CA LEU A 7 -17.76 14.24 10.45
C LEU A 7 -16.42 14.64 11.10
N THR A 8 -16.16 15.93 11.29
CA THR A 8 -14.87 16.46 11.79
C THR A 8 -14.93 17.00 13.22
N GLY A 9 -16.07 16.90 13.89
CA GLY A 9 -16.31 17.50 15.19
C GLY A 9 -16.35 16.48 16.32
N GLY A 10 -15.19 16.15 16.90
CA GLY A 10 -15.10 15.60 18.25
C GLY A 10 -15.27 14.08 18.37
N ASP A 11 -14.84 13.57 19.50
CA ASP A 11 -14.87 12.16 19.94
C ASP A 11 -16.29 11.58 20.19
N GLU A 12 -17.31 12.07 19.50
CA GLU A 12 -18.65 11.49 19.63
C GLU A 12 -18.76 10.20 18.81
N PRO A 13 -19.17 9.07 19.41
CA PRO A 13 -19.33 7.82 18.69
C PRO A 13 -20.40 7.95 17.60
N LEU A 14 -20.21 7.26 16.48
CA LEU A 14 -21.15 7.19 15.34
C LEU A 14 -22.60 6.88 15.77
N GLU A 15 -22.80 6.33 16.96
CA GLU A 15 -24.08 6.07 17.58
C GLU A 15 -24.91 7.34 17.83
N SER A 16 -24.28 8.50 18.04
CA SER A 16 -24.95 9.80 18.20
C SER A 16 -25.58 10.32 16.93
N LEU A 17 -25.09 9.88 15.76
CA LEU A 17 -25.63 10.28 14.45
C LEU A 17 -26.99 9.61 14.13
N GLY A 18 -27.43 8.62 14.91
CA GLY A 18 -28.68 7.90 14.72
C GLY A 18 -29.96 8.63 15.15
N ALA A 19 -29.83 9.80 15.81
CA ALA A 19 -30.97 10.44 16.50
C ALA A 19 -31.86 11.34 15.62
N ALA A 20 -31.50 11.68 14.41
CA ALA A 20 -32.23 12.64 13.57
C ALA A 20 -32.46 12.14 12.13
N GLY A 21 -33.40 11.18 11.98
CA GLY A 21 -33.94 10.87 10.63
C GLY A 21 -32.95 10.23 9.65
N THR A 22 -31.82 9.71 10.12
CA THR A 22 -30.85 8.97 9.30
C THR A 22 -31.44 7.64 8.81
N ARG A 23 -31.34 7.34 7.52
CA ARG A 23 -31.66 6.03 6.98
C ARG A 23 -30.56 5.05 7.40
N VAL A 24 -30.89 4.07 8.20
CA VAL A 24 -30.03 2.94 8.52
C VAL A 24 -30.18 1.89 7.44
N ALA A 25 -29.11 1.56 6.74
CA ALA A 25 -29.04 0.43 5.81
C ALA A 25 -28.16 -0.66 6.41
N CYS A 26 -28.70 -1.87 6.54
CA CYS A 26 -27.87 -3.03 6.86
C CYS A 26 -27.13 -3.45 5.59
N VAL A 27 -25.81 -3.42 5.66
CA VAL A 27 -24.93 -3.93 4.60
C VAL A 27 -24.21 -5.18 5.09
N THR A 28 -24.03 -6.14 4.21
CA THR A 28 -23.15 -7.28 4.48
C THR A 28 -21.72 -6.86 4.21
N GLY A 29 -20.79 -7.30 5.06
CA GLY A 29 -19.38 -6.96 4.90
C GLY A 29 -18.51 -7.66 5.95
N ARG A 30 -17.22 -7.43 5.87
CA ARG A 30 -16.24 -7.88 6.86
C ARG A 30 -15.70 -6.68 7.61
N TRP A 31 -15.60 -6.83 8.92
CA TRP A 31 -14.98 -5.82 9.75
C TRP A 31 -13.47 -6.06 9.80
N LEU A 32 -12.68 -4.99 9.71
CA LEU A 32 -11.24 -5.02 9.88
C LEU A 32 -10.93 -4.44 11.26
N ASP A 33 -10.55 -5.30 12.19
CA ASP A 33 -10.29 -4.89 13.59
C ASP A 33 -8.88 -4.34 13.79
N ASN A 34 -7.96 -4.69 12.89
CA ASN A 34 -6.56 -4.35 13.02
C ASN A 34 -5.98 -3.91 11.67
N VAL A 35 -4.95 -3.10 11.70
CA VAL A 35 -4.27 -2.65 10.48
C VAL A 35 -3.67 -3.79 9.66
N TRP A 36 -3.27 -4.88 10.29
CA TRP A 36 -2.74 -6.06 9.58
C TRP A 36 -3.81 -6.90 8.88
N ASP A 37 -5.09 -6.66 9.17
CA ASP A 37 -6.19 -7.35 8.49
C ASP A 37 -6.24 -6.97 7.00
N PHE A 38 -5.73 -5.80 6.61
CA PHE A 38 -5.50 -5.45 5.20
C PHE A 38 -4.59 -6.44 4.47
N ILE A 39 -3.75 -7.16 5.20
CA ILE A 39 -2.82 -8.15 4.63
C ILE A 39 -3.37 -9.56 4.82
N THR A 40 -3.84 -9.90 6.02
CA THR A 40 -4.31 -11.26 6.31
C THR A 40 -5.59 -11.62 5.57
N MET A 41 -6.41 -10.63 5.21
CA MET A 41 -7.64 -10.81 4.44
C MET A 41 -7.47 -10.43 2.97
N LEU A 42 -6.27 -10.05 2.52
CA LEU A 42 -6.05 -9.51 1.17
C LEU A 42 -6.47 -10.50 0.08
N SER A 43 -6.00 -11.74 0.16
CA SER A 43 -6.25 -12.74 -0.88
C SER A 43 -7.75 -13.06 -1.07
N PRO A 44 -8.53 -13.37 -0.02
CA PRO A 44 -9.97 -13.59 -0.18
C PRO A 44 -10.71 -12.32 -0.66
N LEU A 45 -10.36 -11.14 -0.16
CA LEU A 45 -10.99 -9.88 -0.59
C LEU A 45 -10.70 -9.58 -2.06
N LEU A 46 -9.45 -9.71 -2.50
CA LEU A 46 -9.10 -9.53 -3.91
C LEU A 46 -9.85 -10.49 -4.83
N ARG A 47 -10.01 -11.75 -4.42
CA ARG A 47 -10.77 -12.73 -5.21
C ARG A 47 -12.21 -12.28 -5.37
N GLU A 48 -12.89 -11.98 -4.26
CA GLU A 48 -14.28 -11.54 -4.27
C GLU A 48 -14.49 -10.26 -5.09
N ASP A 49 -13.63 -9.27 -4.89
CA ASP A 49 -13.72 -7.99 -5.60
C ASP A 49 -13.46 -8.16 -7.11
N ILE A 50 -12.48 -8.97 -7.51
CA ILE A 50 -12.17 -9.21 -8.91
C ILE A 50 -13.29 -10.01 -9.59
N GLU A 51 -13.84 -11.04 -8.94
CA GLU A 51 -14.94 -11.85 -9.45
C GLU A 51 -16.24 -11.03 -9.58
N ALA A 52 -16.47 -10.06 -8.70
CA ALA A 52 -17.61 -9.16 -8.77
C ALA A 52 -17.44 -8.06 -9.84
N LEU A 53 -16.28 -7.45 -9.91
CA LEU A 53 -16.01 -6.29 -10.78
C LEU A 53 -15.64 -6.70 -12.21
N GLY A 54 -14.78 -7.71 -12.35
CA GLY A 54 -14.19 -8.09 -13.64
C GLY A 54 -15.20 -8.32 -14.76
N PRO A 55 -16.28 -9.09 -14.53
CA PRO A 55 -17.30 -9.34 -15.56
C PRO A 55 -18.10 -8.10 -15.98
N THR A 56 -18.05 -7.01 -15.22
CA THR A 56 -18.75 -5.75 -15.54
C THR A 56 -17.95 -4.83 -16.45
N LEU A 57 -16.69 -5.16 -16.73
CA LEU A 57 -15.75 -4.34 -17.48
C LEU A 57 -15.63 -4.82 -18.94
N GLU A 58 -15.34 -3.89 -19.84
CA GLU A 58 -14.95 -4.22 -21.21
C GLU A 58 -13.50 -4.67 -21.23
N CYS A 59 -13.31 -5.98 -21.37
CA CYS A 59 -12.01 -6.62 -21.30
C CYS A 59 -11.61 -7.31 -22.59
N SER A 60 -10.30 -7.31 -22.89
CA SER A 60 -9.72 -8.09 -23.99
C SER A 60 -8.47 -8.80 -23.52
N MET A 61 -8.31 -10.07 -23.91
CA MET A 61 -7.11 -10.84 -23.58
C MET A 61 -5.97 -10.52 -24.54
N PRO A 62 -4.77 -10.09 -24.06
CA PRO A 62 -3.63 -9.85 -24.92
C PRO A 62 -3.17 -11.13 -25.61
N ALA A 63 -3.00 -11.10 -26.94
CA ALA A 63 -2.69 -12.27 -27.75
C ALA A 63 -1.31 -12.91 -27.46
N GLU A 64 -0.35 -12.11 -27.01
CA GLU A 64 1.04 -12.53 -26.78
C GLU A 64 1.35 -12.84 -25.29
N ALA A 65 0.33 -12.84 -24.43
CA ALA A 65 0.48 -13.17 -23.05
C ALA A 65 0.50 -14.70 -22.80
N ILE A 66 1.36 -15.13 -21.90
CA ILE A 66 1.40 -16.52 -21.44
C ILE A 66 0.36 -16.70 -20.34
N ARG A 67 -0.42 -17.78 -20.40
CA ARG A 67 -1.43 -18.09 -19.38
C ARG A 67 -1.13 -19.42 -18.72
N LEU A 68 -1.10 -19.40 -17.37
CA LEU A 68 -1.05 -20.57 -16.50
C LEU A 68 -2.31 -20.61 -15.64
N GLY A 69 -2.81 -21.81 -15.36
CA GLY A 69 -4.05 -21.99 -14.61
C GLY A 69 -5.32 -21.80 -15.47
N ARG A 70 -6.48 -21.87 -14.80
CA ARG A 70 -7.81 -21.79 -15.44
C ARG A 70 -8.69 -20.68 -14.89
N GLY A 71 -8.19 -19.87 -13.95
CA GLY A 71 -8.91 -18.73 -13.38
C GLY A 71 -9.04 -17.60 -14.39
N ASP A 72 -9.84 -16.60 -14.06
CA ASP A 72 -10.14 -15.48 -14.95
C ASP A 72 -9.03 -14.43 -14.98
N VAL A 73 -8.86 -13.83 -16.14
CA VAL A 73 -7.99 -12.66 -16.36
C VAL A 73 -8.84 -11.58 -17.02
N PHE A 74 -8.94 -10.46 -16.35
CA PHE A 74 -9.65 -9.28 -16.82
C PHE A 74 -8.64 -8.18 -17.15
N VAL A 75 -8.45 -7.90 -18.43
CA VAL A 75 -7.62 -6.77 -18.91
C VAL A 75 -8.57 -5.75 -19.51
N GLU A 76 -8.85 -4.70 -18.76
CA GLU A 76 -9.76 -3.64 -19.14
C GLU A 76 -9.26 -2.90 -20.39
N HIS A 77 -10.17 -2.52 -21.27
CA HIS A 77 -9.83 -1.77 -22.48
C HIS A 77 -9.05 -0.49 -22.12
N GLY A 78 -7.95 -0.22 -22.82
CA GLY A 78 -7.04 0.89 -22.52
C GLY A 78 -5.88 0.54 -21.58
N ALA A 79 -5.83 -0.69 -21.04
CA ALA A 79 -4.63 -1.21 -20.40
C ALA A 79 -3.59 -1.65 -21.45
N THR A 80 -2.32 -1.54 -21.11
CA THR A 80 -1.20 -1.99 -21.95
C THR A 80 -0.52 -3.19 -21.30
N VAL A 81 -0.48 -4.31 -22.02
CA VAL A 81 0.26 -5.50 -21.62
C VAL A 81 1.29 -5.82 -22.69
N GLU A 82 2.56 -5.72 -22.34
CA GLU A 82 3.67 -6.01 -23.27
C GLU A 82 3.79 -7.53 -23.54
N PRO A 83 4.43 -7.94 -24.64
CA PRO A 83 4.70 -9.35 -24.94
C PRO A 83 5.43 -10.08 -23.80
N ALA A 84 5.26 -11.41 -23.73
CA ALA A 84 5.90 -12.27 -22.74
C ALA A 84 5.52 -11.98 -21.25
N VAL A 85 4.40 -11.30 -21.02
CA VAL A 85 3.79 -11.24 -19.68
C VAL A 85 3.14 -12.61 -19.37
N CYS A 86 3.34 -13.12 -18.17
CA CYS A 86 2.77 -14.38 -17.72
C CYS A 86 1.65 -14.10 -16.67
N PHE A 87 0.44 -14.50 -17.00
CA PHE A 87 -0.71 -14.54 -16.08
C PHE A 87 -0.83 -15.92 -15.47
N ASP A 88 -0.51 -16.06 -14.21
CA ASP A 88 -0.67 -17.28 -13.44
C ASP A 88 -1.93 -17.19 -12.56
N THR A 89 -2.99 -17.82 -13.00
CA THR A 89 -4.30 -17.83 -12.34
C THR A 89 -4.54 -19.10 -11.53
N THR A 90 -3.48 -19.84 -11.18
CA THR A 90 -3.60 -21.09 -10.41
C THR A 90 -4.27 -20.85 -9.05
N ASP A 91 -3.91 -19.74 -8.40
CA ASP A 91 -4.37 -19.41 -7.05
C ASP A 91 -5.50 -18.36 -7.05
N GLY A 92 -5.89 -17.79 -8.19
CA GLY A 92 -6.98 -16.83 -8.25
C GLY A 92 -7.00 -15.96 -9.51
N PRO A 93 -8.02 -15.09 -9.63
CA PRO A 93 -8.20 -14.23 -10.79
C PRO A 93 -7.21 -13.05 -10.79
N ILE A 94 -7.06 -12.43 -11.98
CA ILE A 94 -6.21 -11.25 -12.19
C ILE A 94 -7.04 -10.16 -12.83
N LEU A 95 -6.92 -8.92 -12.32
CA LEU A 95 -7.56 -7.73 -12.86
C LEU A 95 -6.53 -6.66 -13.19
N ILE A 96 -6.57 -6.14 -14.42
CA ILE A 96 -5.77 -5.00 -14.87
C ILE A 96 -6.71 -3.91 -15.35
N ARG A 97 -6.68 -2.74 -14.70
CA ARG A 97 -7.56 -1.62 -14.99
C ARG A 97 -7.02 -0.75 -16.14
N ALA A 98 -7.91 0.02 -16.73
CA ALA A 98 -7.61 0.95 -17.83
C ALA A 98 -6.43 1.88 -17.51
N GLY A 99 -5.59 2.16 -18.49
CA GLY A 99 -4.38 3.00 -18.35
C GLY A 99 -3.23 2.34 -17.60
N ALA A 100 -3.41 1.15 -17.01
CA ALA A 100 -2.30 0.42 -16.40
C ALA A 100 -1.36 -0.15 -17.49
N THR A 101 -0.09 -0.30 -17.12
CA THR A 101 0.94 -0.90 -17.99
C THR A 101 1.61 -2.06 -17.27
N VAL A 102 1.59 -3.23 -17.90
CA VAL A 102 2.36 -4.40 -17.44
C VAL A 102 3.46 -4.68 -18.47
N ARG A 103 4.69 -4.54 -18.05
CA ARG A 103 5.85 -4.68 -18.93
C ARG A 103 6.24 -6.13 -19.14
N ALA A 104 6.96 -6.37 -20.23
CA ALA A 104 7.48 -7.68 -20.60
C ALA A 104 8.23 -8.36 -19.45
N PHE A 105 8.19 -9.70 -19.44
CA PHE A 105 8.80 -10.57 -18.44
C PHE A 105 8.23 -10.43 -17.01
N THR A 106 7.07 -9.81 -16.87
CA THR A 106 6.32 -9.80 -15.61
C THR A 106 5.54 -11.11 -15.47
N ARG A 107 5.62 -11.75 -14.29
CA ARG A 107 4.70 -12.82 -13.87
C ARG A 107 3.74 -12.27 -12.82
N LEU A 108 2.47 -12.13 -13.19
CA LEU A 108 1.38 -11.83 -12.25
C LEU A 108 0.78 -13.14 -11.75
N VAL A 109 0.72 -13.31 -10.44
CA VAL A 109 0.11 -14.49 -9.79
C VAL A 109 -1.14 -14.02 -9.04
N GLY A 110 -2.30 -14.58 -9.41
CA GLY A 110 -3.57 -14.23 -8.78
C GLY A 110 -3.74 -14.79 -7.36
N PRO A 111 -4.71 -14.27 -6.60
CA PRO A 111 -5.52 -13.12 -6.95
C PRO A 111 -4.69 -11.82 -6.95
N CYS A 112 -4.76 -11.01 -8.01
CA CYS A 112 -3.93 -9.83 -8.15
C CYS A 112 -4.68 -8.73 -8.89
N ALA A 113 -4.66 -7.51 -8.35
CA ALA A 113 -5.29 -6.35 -8.96
C ALA A 113 -4.27 -5.24 -9.25
N ILE A 114 -4.26 -4.75 -10.49
CA ILE A 114 -3.45 -3.63 -10.95
C ILE A 114 -4.41 -2.49 -11.30
N ALA A 115 -4.42 -1.44 -10.49
CA ALA A 115 -5.35 -0.33 -10.64
C ALA A 115 -4.96 0.62 -11.78
N ALA A 116 -5.86 1.57 -12.08
CA ALA A 116 -5.72 2.50 -13.19
C ALA A 116 -4.40 3.29 -13.15
N GLY A 117 -3.74 3.40 -14.29
CA GLY A 117 -2.49 4.15 -14.44
C GLY A 117 -1.28 3.56 -13.70
N ALA A 118 -1.41 2.41 -13.03
CA ALA A 118 -0.28 1.76 -12.39
C ALA A 118 0.66 1.11 -13.42
N THR A 119 1.93 1.00 -13.06
CA THR A 119 2.94 0.34 -13.92
C THR A 119 3.60 -0.79 -13.15
N VAL A 120 3.58 -2.00 -13.71
CA VAL A 120 4.38 -3.14 -13.23
C VAL A 120 5.54 -3.34 -14.21
N VAL A 121 6.78 -3.27 -13.72
CA VAL A 121 7.98 -3.11 -14.55
C VAL A 121 8.69 -4.44 -14.82
N GLY A 122 8.33 -5.52 -14.15
CA GLY A 122 8.93 -6.84 -14.36
C GLY A 122 8.88 -7.71 -13.12
N GLU A 123 9.49 -8.88 -13.20
CA GLU A 123 9.61 -9.89 -12.15
C GLU A 123 8.27 -10.49 -11.67
N ARG A 124 8.15 -10.83 -10.37
CA ARG A 124 6.99 -11.56 -9.85
C ARG A 124 6.18 -10.70 -8.92
N VAL A 125 4.90 -10.51 -9.24
CA VAL A 125 3.92 -9.87 -8.38
C VAL A 125 2.80 -10.88 -8.07
N SER A 126 2.65 -11.25 -6.82
CA SER A 126 1.80 -12.36 -6.36
C SER A 126 0.87 -11.92 -5.24
N GLY A 127 -0.43 -12.12 -5.39
CA GLY A 127 -1.41 -11.82 -4.33
C GLY A 127 -1.45 -10.34 -3.93
N CYS A 128 -1.22 -9.42 -4.85
CA CYS A 128 -1.04 -8.00 -4.54
C CYS A 128 -2.20 -7.13 -5.01
N SER A 129 -2.44 -6.06 -4.27
CA SER A 129 -3.25 -4.91 -4.68
C SER A 129 -2.32 -3.74 -5.00
N ILE A 130 -2.11 -3.46 -6.29
CA ILE A 130 -1.29 -2.35 -6.76
C ILE A 130 -2.22 -1.19 -7.12
N GLY A 131 -2.29 -0.20 -6.25
CA GLY A 131 -3.18 0.94 -6.35
C GLY A 131 -2.86 1.90 -7.50
N GLU A 132 -3.74 2.86 -7.69
CA GLU A 132 -3.66 3.81 -8.79
C GLU A 132 -2.32 4.52 -8.88
N MET A 133 -1.82 4.67 -10.11
CA MET A 133 -0.58 5.40 -10.40
C MET A 133 0.66 4.87 -9.65
N CYS A 134 0.62 3.68 -9.05
CA CYS A 134 1.78 3.05 -8.45
C CYS A 134 2.78 2.55 -9.48
N ILE A 135 4.04 2.46 -9.09
CA ILE A 135 5.07 1.77 -9.86
C ILE A 135 5.58 0.60 -9.01
N ALA A 136 5.47 -0.61 -9.55
CA ALA A 136 5.88 -1.84 -8.88
C ALA A 136 6.93 -2.58 -9.71
N HIS A 137 8.03 -2.98 -9.07
CA HIS A 137 9.11 -3.79 -9.62
C HIS A 137 9.76 -4.61 -8.52
N GLY A 138 10.39 -5.69 -8.89
CA GLY A 138 10.98 -6.62 -7.95
C GLY A 138 9.99 -7.72 -7.53
N GLU A 139 10.39 -8.54 -6.58
CA GLU A 139 9.49 -9.56 -6.05
C GLU A 139 8.53 -8.94 -5.04
N LEU A 140 7.24 -8.90 -5.36
CA LEU A 140 6.17 -8.49 -4.47
C LEU A 140 5.25 -9.68 -4.15
N SER A 141 4.90 -9.85 -2.88
CA SER A 141 4.02 -10.92 -2.42
C SER A 141 3.04 -10.40 -1.37
N GLU A 142 1.75 -10.66 -1.57
CA GLU A 142 0.68 -10.33 -0.62
C GLU A 142 0.81 -8.91 -0.03
N THR A 143 0.97 -7.93 -0.91
CA THR A 143 1.27 -6.55 -0.57
C THR A 143 0.21 -5.59 -1.10
N VAL A 144 -0.16 -4.62 -0.28
CA VAL A 144 -1.04 -3.51 -0.64
C VAL A 144 -0.21 -2.26 -0.90
N MET A 145 -0.37 -1.65 -2.07
CA MET A 145 0.14 -0.31 -2.39
C MET A 145 -1.07 0.61 -2.67
N LEU A 146 -1.30 1.64 -1.85
CA LEU A 146 -2.55 2.41 -1.94
C LEU A 146 -2.66 3.30 -3.17
N GLY A 147 -1.64 4.05 -3.48
CA GLY A 147 -1.68 4.93 -4.65
C GLY A 147 -0.45 5.84 -4.74
N HIS A 148 0.00 6.10 -5.96
CA HIS A 148 1.21 6.89 -6.23
C HIS A 148 2.47 6.38 -5.50
N ALA A 149 2.40 5.20 -4.89
CA ALA A 149 3.55 4.59 -4.23
C ALA A 149 4.55 4.07 -5.28
N ASN A 150 5.84 4.14 -4.97
CA ASN A 150 6.91 3.82 -5.89
C ASN A 150 7.85 2.78 -5.31
N LYS A 151 7.89 1.61 -5.93
CA LYS A 151 8.87 0.53 -5.75
C LYS A 151 9.39 0.14 -7.13
N SER A 152 10.18 1.02 -7.76
CA SER A 152 10.57 0.90 -9.17
C SER A 152 11.87 0.12 -9.42
N HIS A 153 12.51 -0.35 -8.38
CA HIS A 153 13.78 -1.08 -8.44
C HIS A 153 13.69 -2.44 -7.74
N ASP A 154 14.72 -3.28 -7.90
CA ASP A 154 14.82 -4.60 -7.31
C ASP A 154 14.65 -4.62 -5.78
N GLY A 155 14.32 -5.76 -5.25
CA GLY A 155 14.15 -6.02 -3.82
C GLY A 155 12.83 -6.68 -3.51
N PHE A 156 12.83 -7.52 -2.47
CA PHE A 156 11.63 -8.23 -1.99
C PHE A 156 10.78 -7.32 -1.11
N VAL A 157 9.48 -7.26 -1.38
CA VAL A 157 8.46 -6.67 -0.48
C VAL A 157 7.33 -7.66 -0.33
N GLY A 158 7.14 -8.18 0.89
CA GLY A 158 6.13 -9.21 1.14
C GLY A 158 5.28 -8.91 2.37
N HIS A 159 3.98 -9.27 2.30
CA HIS A 159 2.98 -9.13 3.36
C HIS A 159 3.00 -7.72 3.97
N SER A 160 3.09 -6.71 3.11
CA SER A 160 3.38 -5.32 3.50
C SER A 160 2.27 -4.36 3.04
N TYR A 161 2.15 -3.26 3.76
CA TYR A 161 1.25 -2.17 3.44
C TYR A 161 2.04 -0.89 3.15
N LEU A 162 1.86 -0.35 1.96
CA LEU A 162 2.49 0.90 1.53
C LEU A 162 1.40 1.96 1.33
N GLY A 163 1.43 2.98 2.14
CA GLY A 163 0.54 4.14 2.05
C GLY A 163 0.74 4.94 0.76
N ARG A 164 -0.05 5.97 0.60
CA ARG A 164 0.03 6.86 -0.59
C ARG A 164 1.35 7.63 -0.59
N TRP A 165 1.93 7.80 -1.77
CA TRP A 165 3.18 8.56 -1.97
C TRP A 165 4.41 7.97 -1.27
N VAL A 166 4.34 6.72 -0.80
CA VAL A 166 5.52 6.00 -0.31
C VAL A 166 6.52 5.85 -1.46
N ASN A 167 7.81 6.06 -1.14
CA ASN A 167 8.89 5.82 -2.11
C ASN A 167 9.96 4.92 -1.51
N LEU A 168 10.09 3.71 -2.04
CA LEU A 168 11.14 2.79 -1.66
C LEU A 168 12.36 2.97 -2.57
N GLY A 169 13.50 3.29 -1.99
CA GLY A 169 14.78 3.39 -2.69
C GLY A 169 15.22 2.04 -3.28
N ALA A 170 16.11 2.08 -4.25
CA ALA A 170 16.64 0.88 -4.90
C ALA A 170 17.22 -0.11 -3.86
N GLY A 171 16.94 -1.39 -4.02
CA GLY A 171 17.37 -2.42 -3.08
C GLY A 171 16.72 -2.37 -1.70
N THR A 172 15.65 -1.57 -1.50
CA THR A 172 14.85 -1.68 -0.28
C THR A 172 14.18 -3.04 -0.24
N ILE A 173 14.37 -3.76 0.87
CA ILE A 173 13.79 -5.08 1.11
C ILE A 173 13.07 -5.15 2.46
N THR A 174 12.01 -5.97 2.52
CA THR A 174 11.31 -6.27 3.77
C THR A 174 11.49 -7.75 4.12
N SER A 175 11.62 -8.07 5.40
CA SER A 175 11.44 -9.43 5.88
C SER A 175 9.99 -9.63 6.28
N ASN A 176 9.38 -10.72 5.85
CA ASN A 176 8.01 -11.09 6.24
C ASN A 176 7.93 -12.32 7.14
N LEU A 177 9.04 -13.03 7.36
CA LEU A 177 9.12 -14.21 8.21
C LEU A 177 10.33 -14.09 9.15
N LYS A 178 10.11 -14.31 10.43
CA LYS A 178 11.23 -14.34 11.40
C LYS A 178 12.11 -15.58 11.21
N ASN A 179 13.41 -15.46 11.47
CA ASN A 179 14.32 -16.61 11.49
C ASN A 179 13.92 -17.65 12.55
N THR A 180 13.17 -17.25 13.57
CA THR A 180 12.68 -18.12 14.64
C THR A 180 11.30 -18.72 14.35
N TYR A 181 10.68 -18.38 13.22
CA TYR A 181 9.34 -18.83 12.81
C TYR A 181 8.21 -18.49 13.80
N GLY A 182 8.46 -17.63 14.77
CA GLY A 182 7.45 -17.17 15.75
C GLY A 182 6.53 -16.10 15.16
N THR A 183 5.43 -15.82 15.88
CA THR A 183 4.48 -14.77 15.50
C THR A 183 5.12 -13.38 15.44
N VAL A 184 4.63 -12.55 14.53
CA VAL A 184 5.11 -11.19 14.33
C VAL A 184 4.38 -10.24 15.30
N HIS A 185 5.13 -9.39 15.97
CA HIS A 185 4.57 -8.31 16.78
C HIS A 185 4.62 -7.02 15.98
N LEU A 186 3.52 -6.28 16.00
CA LEU A 186 3.37 -4.97 15.36
C LEU A 186 3.14 -3.89 16.42
N TRP A 187 3.75 -2.73 16.21
CA TRP A 187 3.46 -1.56 17.04
C TRP A 187 2.09 -0.97 16.67
N THR A 188 1.32 -0.61 17.69
CA THR A 188 0.05 0.10 17.57
C THR A 188 0.04 1.25 18.57
N PRO A 189 -0.88 2.23 18.47
CA PRO A 189 -1.00 3.30 19.47
C PRO A 189 -1.20 2.79 20.91
N SER A 190 -1.71 1.57 21.08
CA SER A 190 -1.85 0.91 22.40
C SER A 190 -0.62 0.07 22.80
N GLY A 191 0.48 0.16 22.04
CA GLY A 191 1.73 -0.57 22.30
C GLY A 191 1.97 -1.74 21.33
N MET A 192 2.99 -2.54 21.64
CA MET A 192 3.33 -3.73 20.84
C MET A 192 2.29 -4.82 21.02
N ARG A 193 1.69 -5.28 19.91
CA ARG A 193 0.70 -6.36 19.91
C ARG A 193 1.19 -7.57 19.14
N ASP A 194 0.95 -8.75 19.67
CA ASP A 194 1.10 -9.99 18.89
C ASP A 194 -0.03 -10.08 17.87
N THR A 195 0.33 -10.24 16.60
CA THR A 195 -0.64 -10.29 15.50
C THR A 195 -1.20 -11.69 15.28
N GLY A 196 -0.64 -12.72 15.93
CA GLY A 196 -0.92 -14.12 15.66
C GLY A 196 -0.40 -14.61 14.29
N GLN A 197 0.19 -13.71 13.48
CA GLN A 197 0.66 -14.05 12.14
C GLN A 197 2.13 -14.45 12.16
N THR A 198 2.47 -15.55 11.49
CA THR A 198 3.87 -15.95 11.27
C THR A 198 4.53 -15.21 10.12
N LYS A 199 3.72 -14.74 9.17
CA LYS A 199 4.18 -13.92 8.03
C LYS A 199 3.53 -12.55 8.07
N LEU A 200 4.32 -11.51 8.30
CA LEU A 200 3.90 -10.11 8.22
C LEU A 200 5.11 -9.23 7.96
N GLY A 201 5.03 -8.38 6.95
CA GLY A 201 6.11 -7.50 6.51
C GLY A 201 6.12 -6.14 7.20
N ALA A 202 6.27 -5.10 6.43
CA ALA A 202 6.36 -3.72 6.91
C ALA A 202 5.10 -2.90 6.60
N PHE A 203 4.79 -1.94 7.46
CA PHE A 203 3.68 -1.01 7.32
C PHE A 203 4.23 0.41 7.23
N LEU A 204 4.09 1.03 6.07
CA LEU A 204 4.61 2.37 5.80
C LEU A 204 3.44 3.34 5.60
N GLY A 205 3.41 4.37 6.43
CA GLY A 205 2.43 5.45 6.31
C GLY A 205 2.68 6.35 5.10
N ASP A 206 1.71 7.18 4.78
CA ASP A 206 1.74 8.07 3.62
C ASP A 206 3.00 8.94 3.58
N HIS A 207 3.51 9.18 2.39
CA HIS A 207 4.73 9.96 2.14
C HIS A 207 6.03 9.43 2.78
N ALA A 208 6.03 8.25 3.41
CA ALA A 208 7.26 7.65 3.91
C ALA A 208 8.25 7.34 2.76
N LYS A 209 9.53 7.56 3.01
CA LYS A 209 10.59 7.33 2.03
C LYS A 209 11.73 6.53 2.64
N THR A 210 12.31 5.64 1.85
CA THR A 210 13.53 4.92 2.22
C THR A 210 14.64 5.23 1.24
N GLY A 211 15.85 5.33 1.72
CA GLY A 211 17.07 5.39 0.91
C GLY A 211 17.38 4.05 0.25
N ILE A 212 18.42 4.05 -0.60
CA ILE A 212 18.91 2.83 -1.25
C ILE A 212 19.37 1.79 -0.21
N GLY A 213 19.10 0.50 -0.49
CA GLY A 213 19.55 -0.60 0.36
C GLY A 213 18.91 -0.69 1.74
N THR A 214 17.82 0.06 2.01
CA THR A 214 17.13 0.00 3.30
C THR A 214 16.57 -1.40 3.55
N ARG A 215 16.82 -1.93 4.75
CA ARG A 215 16.33 -3.23 5.20
C ARG A 215 15.33 -3.05 6.32
N LEU A 216 14.10 -3.55 6.11
CA LEU A 216 13.01 -3.48 7.08
C LEU A 216 12.74 -4.89 7.62
N THR A 217 12.77 -5.05 8.94
CA THR A 217 12.50 -6.35 9.57
C THR A 217 11.00 -6.64 9.62
N THR A 218 10.63 -7.88 9.95
CA THR A 218 9.22 -8.28 10.13
C THR A 218 8.48 -7.36 11.10
N GLY A 219 7.28 -6.91 10.74
CA GLY A 219 6.46 -6.05 11.59
C GLY A 219 7.05 -4.64 11.82
N THR A 220 7.91 -4.15 10.92
CA THR A 220 8.37 -2.77 11.00
C THR A 220 7.25 -1.81 10.64
N VAL A 221 7.01 -0.82 11.49
CA VAL A 221 6.09 0.29 11.24
C VAL A 221 6.91 1.55 10.99
N VAL A 222 6.70 2.17 9.83
CA VAL A 222 7.30 3.46 9.47
C VAL A 222 6.19 4.50 9.40
N GLY A 223 6.19 5.44 10.32
CA GLY A 223 5.18 6.49 10.41
C GLY A 223 5.14 7.38 9.16
N ALA A 224 4.00 8.00 8.93
CA ALA A 224 3.78 8.89 7.79
C ALA A 224 4.83 10.02 7.74
N GLY A 225 5.20 10.44 6.53
CA GLY A 225 6.14 11.53 6.30
C GLY A 225 7.59 11.26 6.68
N SER A 226 7.93 10.06 7.17
CA SER A 226 9.30 9.72 7.57
C SER A 226 10.23 9.57 6.37
N ASN A 227 11.50 9.93 6.55
CA ASN A 227 12.53 9.79 5.54
C ASN A 227 13.76 9.08 6.16
N LEU A 228 13.91 7.82 5.81
CA LEU A 228 14.96 6.93 6.32
C LEU A 228 16.06 6.76 5.28
N TYR A 229 17.31 6.82 5.71
CA TYR A 229 18.47 6.64 4.84
C TYR A 229 19.62 5.97 5.61
N GLY A 230 20.73 5.76 4.94
CA GLY A 230 21.93 5.18 5.53
C GLY A 230 22.00 3.66 5.41
N SER A 231 22.96 3.05 6.09
CA SER A 231 23.28 1.63 5.99
C SER A 231 22.77 0.79 7.17
N THR A 232 22.37 1.46 8.25
CA THR A 232 21.88 0.81 9.47
C THR A 232 20.39 0.54 9.40
N MET A 233 19.95 -0.63 9.86
CA MET A 233 18.53 -0.96 9.92
C MET A 233 17.79 -0.01 10.87
N PRO A 234 16.64 0.55 10.47
CA PRO A 234 15.82 1.35 11.37
C PRO A 234 15.20 0.49 12.48
N PRO A 235 14.75 1.10 13.58
CA PRO A 235 14.01 0.39 14.62
C PRO A 235 12.67 -0.16 14.07
N LYS A 236 12.06 -1.10 14.80
CA LYS A 236 10.77 -1.68 14.42
C LYS A 236 9.62 -0.68 14.38
N CYS A 237 9.69 0.36 15.18
CA CYS A 237 8.75 1.47 15.18
C CYS A 237 9.52 2.75 14.89
N VAL A 238 9.16 3.41 13.80
CA VAL A 238 9.64 4.73 13.43
C VAL A 238 8.48 5.70 13.58
N ALA A 239 8.63 6.69 14.45
CA ALA A 239 7.61 7.69 14.68
C ALA A 239 7.30 8.48 13.39
N PRO A 240 6.06 9.00 13.21
CA PRO A 240 5.74 9.85 12.08
C PRO A 240 6.68 11.06 11.96
N PHE A 241 6.98 11.45 10.73
CA PHE A 241 7.85 12.59 10.41
C PHE A 241 9.26 12.47 10.99
N SER A 242 9.78 11.25 11.08
CA SER A 242 11.18 11.02 11.44
C SER A 242 12.11 11.25 10.26
N TRP A 243 13.32 11.72 10.54
CA TRP A 243 14.40 11.92 9.58
C TRP A 243 15.72 11.39 10.12
N GLY A 244 16.32 10.41 9.47
CA GLY A 244 17.61 9.92 9.93
C GLY A 244 17.97 8.51 9.51
N GLU A 245 18.99 7.97 10.19
CA GLU A 245 19.57 6.65 9.97
C GLU A 245 19.50 5.79 11.24
N GLY A 246 19.14 4.53 11.09
CA GLY A 246 19.09 3.56 12.19
C GLY A 246 18.21 4.05 13.32
N SER A 247 18.75 4.10 14.54
CA SER A 247 18.09 4.69 15.71
C SER A 247 18.40 6.18 15.92
N ALA A 248 19.29 6.78 15.13
CA ALA A 248 19.58 8.20 15.18
C ALA A 248 18.56 8.99 14.35
N LEU A 249 17.32 9.04 14.84
CA LEU A 249 16.19 9.68 14.17
C LEU A 249 15.89 11.03 14.85
N GLY A 250 15.90 12.10 14.04
CA GLY A 250 15.37 13.40 14.42
C GLY A 250 13.99 13.67 13.83
N VAL A 251 13.42 14.80 14.17
CA VAL A 251 12.13 15.25 13.61
C VAL A 251 12.35 15.91 12.26
N TYR A 252 11.63 15.46 11.24
CA TYR A 252 11.61 16.12 9.93
C TYR A 252 10.90 17.46 10.05
N ARG A 253 11.56 18.56 9.74
CA ARG A 253 10.94 19.89 9.83
C ARG A 253 9.75 20.00 8.88
N LEU A 254 8.65 20.58 9.35
CA LEU A 254 7.40 20.69 8.61
C LEU A 254 7.56 21.35 7.23
N ASP A 255 8.28 22.48 7.17
CA ASP A 255 8.53 23.20 5.92
C ASP A 255 9.29 22.33 4.90
N GLY A 256 10.33 21.62 5.34
CA GLY A 256 11.08 20.69 4.51
C GLY A 256 10.25 19.49 4.05
N PHE A 257 9.42 18.95 4.93
CA PHE A 257 8.49 17.86 4.58
C PHE A 257 7.47 18.30 3.53
N LEU A 258 6.79 19.43 3.74
CA LEU A 258 5.78 19.94 2.81
C LEU A 258 6.38 20.27 1.44
N GLU A 259 7.59 20.81 1.40
CA GLU A 259 8.29 21.05 0.13
C GLU A 259 8.67 19.74 -0.57
N THR A 260 9.10 18.73 0.18
CA THR A 260 9.39 17.40 -0.38
C THR A 260 8.12 16.72 -0.92
N ALA A 261 7.01 16.82 -0.18
CA ALA A 261 5.72 16.31 -0.64
C ALA A 261 5.29 16.99 -1.94
N ARG A 262 5.36 18.33 -2.00
CA ARG A 262 5.05 19.13 -3.20
C ARG A 262 5.86 18.64 -4.41
N ARG A 263 7.18 18.54 -4.28
CA ARG A 263 8.08 18.09 -5.36
C ARG A 263 7.78 16.67 -5.81
N ALA A 264 7.50 15.76 -4.86
CA ALA A 264 7.17 14.37 -5.17
C ALA A 264 5.87 14.27 -5.97
N MET A 265 4.85 15.04 -5.60
CA MET A 265 3.56 15.08 -6.27
C MET A 265 3.67 15.71 -7.66
N GLU A 266 4.35 16.86 -7.79
CA GLU A 266 4.55 17.53 -9.08
C GLU A 266 5.28 16.65 -10.11
N ARG A 267 6.29 15.87 -9.70
CA ARG A 267 6.94 14.89 -10.58
C ARG A 267 5.98 13.86 -11.19
N ARG A 268 4.81 13.68 -10.61
CA ARG A 268 3.74 12.78 -11.05
C ARG A 268 2.55 13.54 -11.65
N GLY A 269 2.72 14.84 -11.94
CA GLY A 269 1.69 15.69 -12.51
C GLY A 269 0.56 16.05 -11.55
N VAL A 270 0.75 15.88 -10.24
CA VAL A 270 -0.24 16.19 -9.21
C VAL A 270 0.19 17.42 -8.43
N ALA A 271 -0.64 18.45 -8.39
CA ALA A 271 -0.37 19.62 -7.55
C ALA A 271 -0.74 19.36 -6.09
N LEU A 272 0.12 19.80 -5.17
CA LEU A 272 -0.22 19.83 -3.74
C LEU A 272 -1.19 20.98 -3.49
N SER A 273 -2.49 20.68 -3.39
CA SER A 273 -3.51 21.67 -3.13
C SER A 273 -3.39 22.26 -1.72
N ASP A 274 -3.95 23.45 -1.51
CA ASP A 274 -3.98 24.09 -0.18
C ASP A 274 -4.72 23.22 0.85
N GLY A 275 -5.77 22.50 0.44
CA GLY A 275 -6.48 21.54 1.28
C GLY A 275 -5.57 20.39 1.75
N ALA A 276 -4.89 19.73 0.81
CA ALA A 276 -3.95 18.67 1.11
C ALA A 276 -2.78 19.18 1.97
N ARG A 277 -2.27 20.37 1.69
CA ARG A 277 -1.21 21.00 2.49
C ARG A 277 -1.65 21.21 3.95
N ARG A 278 -2.88 21.69 4.18
CA ARG A 278 -3.44 21.84 5.53
C ARG A 278 -3.60 20.49 6.24
N GLN A 279 -4.07 19.45 5.54
CA GLN A 279 -4.20 18.09 6.10
C GLN A 279 -2.84 17.53 6.51
N LEU A 280 -1.82 17.64 5.67
CA LEU A 280 -0.46 17.20 6.00
C LEU A 280 0.12 17.96 7.19
N ALA A 281 -0.13 19.27 7.28
CA ALA A 281 0.31 20.07 8.42
C ALA A 281 -0.44 19.71 9.72
N ALA A 282 -1.74 19.42 9.63
CA ALA A 282 -2.52 18.92 10.77
C ALA A 282 -2.03 17.55 11.25
N ALA A 283 -1.78 16.61 10.32
CA ALA A 283 -1.19 15.32 10.65
C ALA A 283 0.19 15.45 11.32
N TYR A 284 1.00 16.41 10.85
CA TYR A 284 2.28 16.70 11.49
C TYR A 284 2.12 17.21 12.93
N ALA A 285 1.10 18.03 13.19
CA ALA A 285 0.83 18.54 14.53
C ALA A 285 0.35 17.46 15.50
N LEU A 286 -0.27 16.39 14.98
CA LEU A 286 -0.73 15.23 15.78
C LEU A 286 0.40 14.21 16.07
N ARG A 287 1.62 14.43 15.52
CA ARG A 287 2.72 13.53 15.89
C ARG A 287 2.88 13.53 17.40
N LEU A 288 3.01 12.35 17.97
CA LEU A 288 3.30 12.21 19.38
C LEU A 288 4.69 12.81 19.63
N ASP A 289 4.77 13.83 20.48
CA ASP A 289 6.04 14.22 21.06
C ASP A 289 6.45 13.05 21.96
N GLU A 290 7.38 12.22 21.47
CA GLU A 290 8.04 11.23 22.31
C GLU A 290 8.86 12.02 23.32
N SER A 291 8.27 12.27 24.51
CA SER A 291 8.95 12.78 25.70
C SER A 291 9.64 11.65 26.43
#